data_141d149fd6cebb9e0ebb1e46406e9878
#
_entry.id   141d149fd6cebb9e0ebb1e46406e9878
#
_cell.length_a   1.000
_cell.length_b   1.000
_cell.length_c   1.000
_cell.angle_alpha   90.00
_cell.angle_beta   90.00
_cell.angle_gamma   90.00
#
_symmetry.space_group_name_H-M   'P 1'
#
loop_
_entity.id
_entity.type
_entity.pdbx_description
1 polymer ?
#
loop_
_entity_poly.entity_id
_entity_poly.type
_entity_poly.pdbx_seq_one_letter_code
_entity_poly.pdbx_strand_id
1 'polypeptide(L)'
;MNELKSDQPVDAGQPAQSDDQPGYVQRQVQRHRLGQMSEANDEVGQEWPVALVYNGISHAVMMCTPRELEAFAVGFSLTEGIVERGSDIHDIEVYFFDGPTPHAEVHLQVVQQAFVALKDKRRALAGRTGCGVCGIESIELLDLQPERVRDTGFLGRLASDAIARAARELPAHQQLSKLTGGLHAAAWCDETGAVKYAFEDVGRHNALDKLIGHLVMQRVDATQGFVFLSSRASYELVRKTARVGIPMLATISAPTSLAISIAQQAGLRLVSFVRENGFVEYCA
;
A
#
# COMPACT_ATOMS: atom_id res chain seq x y z
N MET A 1 -4.02 -12.22 -47.64
CA MET A 1 -3.88 -10.75 -47.54
C MET A 1 -4.51 -10.36 -46.21
N ASN A 2 -3.69 -10.31 -45.14
CA ASN A 2 -4.11 -9.87 -43.82
C ASN A 2 -3.72 -8.40 -43.72
N GLU A 3 -4.71 -7.55 -43.63
CA GLU A 3 -4.52 -6.11 -43.34
C GLU A 3 -4.09 -5.96 -41.90
N LEU A 4 -2.88 -5.46 -41.72
CA LEU A 4 -2.37 -4.94 -40.46
C LEU A 4 -3.24 -3.74 -40.03
N LYS A 5 -3.99 -3.89 -38.95
CA LYS A 5 -4.67 -2.76 -38.30
C LYS A 5 -3.60 -1.78 -37.82
N SER A 6 -3.70 -0.56 -38.31
CA SER A 6 -2.90 0.59 -37.93
C SER A 6 -3.01 0.85 -36.46
N ASP A 7 -1.86 0.93 -35.78
CA ASP A 7 -1.74 1.52 -34.44
C ASP A 7 -2.35 2.93 -34.43
N GLN A 8 -3.49 3.08 -33.80
CA GLN A 8 -3.97 4.41 -33.41
C GLN A 8 -3.14 4.91 -32.24
N PRO A 9 -2.74 6.18 -32.23
CA PRO A 9 -2.05 6.74 -31.08
C PRO A 9 -2.98 6.65 -29.87
N VAL A 10 -2.45 6.10 -28.76
CA VAL A 10 -3.12 6.10 -27.44
C VAL A 10 -3.38 7.56 -27.09
N ASP A 11 -4.65 7.89 -26.88
CA ASP A 11 -5.07 9.22 -26.49
C ASP A 11 -4.33 9.60 -25.20
N ALA A 12 -3.50 10.65 -25.27
CA ALA A 12 -2.77 11.13 -24.10
C ALA A 12 -3.80 11.73 -23.13
N GLY A 13 -4.13 10.97 -22.09
CA GLY A 13 -5.06 11.39 -21.04
C GLY A 13 -4.64 12.75 -20.46
N GLN A 14 -5.63 13.50 -20.00
CA GLN A 14 -5.35 14.78 -19.32
C GLN A 14 -4.90 14.50 -17.88
N PRO A 15 -3.91 15.24 -17.36
CA PRO A 15 -3.54 15.13 -15.96
C PRO A 15 -4.73 15.51 -15.06
N ALA A 16 -5.12 14.63 -14.15
CA ALA A 16 -6.16 14.87 -13.17
C ALA A 16 -5.59 14.73 -11.76
N GLN A 17 -6.15 15.46 -10.81
CA GLN A 17 -5.78 15.32 -9.40
C GLN A 17 -6.35 14.02 -8.82
N SER A 18 -5.57 13.32 -7.99
CA SER A 18 -5.92 12.00 -7.44
C SER A 18 -7.18 12.00 -6.56
N ASP A 19 -7.57 13.15 -6.02
CA ASP A 19 -8.70 13.28 -5.10
C ASP A 19 -10.07 13.26 -5.78
N ASP A 20 -10.13 13.33 -7.11
CA ASP A 20 -11.39 13.42 -7.87
C ASP A 20 -12.09 12.08 -8.07
N GLN A 21 -11.45 10.95 -7.76
CA GLN A 21 -12.07 9.64 -7.92
C GLN A 21 -12.81 9.21 -6.65
N PRO A 22 -14.06 8.72 -6.75
CA PRO A 22 -14.85 8.37 -5.57
C PRO A 22 -14.32 7.15 -4.82
N GLY A 23 -13.56 6.27 -5.47
CA GLY A 23 -13.03 5.03 -4.91
C GLY A 23 -14.05 3.88 -4.83
N TYR A 24 -15.28 4.12 -5.29
CA TYR A 24 -16.34 3.10 -5.40
C TYR A 24 -17.26 3.39 -6.58
N VAL A 25 -18.01 2.38 -6.99
CA VAL A 25 -19.06 2.48 -8.01
C VAL A 25 -20.35 1.84 -7.51
N GLN A 26 -21.50 2.37 -7.91
CA GLN A 26 -22.77 1.72 -7.67
C GLN A 26 -23.03 0.61 -8.70
N ARG A 27 -23.54 -0.52 -8.23
CA ARG A 27 -23.97 -1.67 -9.05
C ARG A 27 -25.35 -2.12 -8.64
N GLN A 28 -26.20 -2.38 -9.61
CA GLN A 28 -27.46 -3.06 -9.39
C GLN A 28 -27.18 -4.55 -9.19
N VAL A 29 -27.67 -5.12 -8.09
CA VAL A 29 -27.41 -6.50 -7.67
C VAL A 29 -28.69 -7.21 -7.27
N GLN A 30 -28.68 -8.53 -7.34
CA GLN A 30 -29.73 -9.37 -6.77
C GLN A 30 -29.28 -9.83 -5.38
N ARG A 31 -30.02 -9.42 -4.35
CA ARG A 31 -29.74 -9.77 -2.95
C ARG A 31 -30.59 -10.95 -2.52
N HIS A 32 -29.96 -12.04 -2.16
CA HIS A 32 -30.63 -13.24 -1.63
C HIS A 32 -30.52 -13.27 -0.11
N ARG A 33 -31.67 -13.26 0.59
CA ARG A 33 -31.76 -13.39 2.06
C ARG A 33 -32.84 -14.37 2.42
N LEU A 34 -32.48 -15.44 3.15
CA LEU A 34 -33.41 -16.44 3.68
C LEU A 34 -34.44 -16.97 2.62
N GLY A 35 -33.96 -17.22 1.39
CA GLY A 35 -34.79 -17.71 0.29
C GLY A 35 -35.60 -16.64 -0.44
N GLN A 36 -35.53 -15.38 -0.03
CA GLN A 36 -36.12 -14.26 -0.75
C GLN A 36 -35.10 -13.57 -1.63
N MET A 37 -35.51 -13.16 -2.82
CA MET A 37 -34.67 -12.41 -3.76
C MET A 37 -35.25 -11.00 -3.92
N SER A 38 -34.36 -9.99 -3.90
CA SER A 38 -34.74 -8.61 -4.14
C SER A 38 -33.62 -7.90 -4.94
N GLU A 39 -34.03 -6.95 -5.77
CA GLU A 39 -33.09 -6.03 -6.40
C GLU A 39 -32.63 -4.97 -5.39
N ALA A 40 -31.38 -4.61 -5.44
CA ALA A 40 -30.78 -3.57 -4.59
C ALA A 40 -29.63 -2.89 -5.34
N ASN A 41 -29.30 -1.67 -4.93
CA ASN A 41 -28.04 -1.04 -5.28
C ASN A 41 -27.01 -1.39 -4.21
N ASP A 42 -25.77 -1.61 -4.66
CA ASP A 42 -24.63 -1.91 -3.81
C ASP A 42 -23.43 -1.03 -4.20
N GLU A 43 -22.68 -0.57 -3.22
CA GLU A 43 -21.45 0.17 -3.43
C GLU A 43 -20.28 -0.80 -3.46
N VAL A 44 -19.58 -0.85 -4.60
CA VAL A 44 -18.45 -1.76 -4.85
C VAL A 44 -17.18 -0.95 -4.98
N GLY A 45 -16.13 -1.33 -4.25
CA GLY A 45 -14.82 -0.67 -4.33
C GLY A 45 -14.26 -0.68 -5.74
N GLN A 46 -13.74 0.47 -6.20
CA GLN A 46 -13.05 0.55 -7.48
C GLN A 46 -11.68 -0.11 -7.37
N GLU A 47 -11.38 -0.93 -8.37
CA GLU A 47 -10.08 -1.57 -8.55
C GLU A 47 -9.62 -1.30 -9.98
N TRP A 48 -8.56 -0.48 -10.11
CA TRP A 48 -8.00 -0.09 -11.40
C TRP A 48 -6.57 -0.56 -11.54
N PRO A 49 -6.13 -0.96 -12.75
CA PRO A 49 -4.71 -1.10 -13.04
C PRO A 49 -4.04 0.28 -13.02
N VAL A 50 -3.00 0.41 -12.22
CA VAL A 50 -2.19 1.62 -12.05
C VAL A 50 -0.76 1.31 -12.44
N ALA A 51 -0.29 1.91 -13.54
CA ALA A 51 1.08 1.76 -13.99
C ALA A 51 2.01 2.76 -13.30
N LEU A 52 3.13 2.29 -12.78
CA LEU A 52 4.20 3.11 -12.23
C LEU A 52 5.31 3.26 -13.27
N VAL A 53 5.52 4.50 -13.73
CA VAL A 53 6.43 4.86 -14.82
C VAL A 53 7.57 5.71 -14.26
N TYR A 54 8.80 5.19 -14.27
CA TYR A 54 9.99 5.89 -13.76
C TYR A 54 10.82 6.41 -14.94
N ASN A 55 11.01 7.72 -15.00
CA ASN A 55 11.76 8.41 -16.06
C ASN A 55 11.37 7.91 -17.46
N GLY A 56 10.06 7.77 -17.72
CA GLY A 56 9.49 7.32 -18.98
C GLY A 56 9.50 5.80 -19.23
N ILE A 57 9.92 4.98 -18.27
CA ILE A 57 9.91 3.50 -18.39
C ILE A 57 8.91 2.89 -17.40
N SER A 58 7.89 2.20 -17.90
CA SER A 58 6.95 1.44 -17.08
C SER A 58 7.68 0.33 -16.32
N HIS A 59 7.47 0.28 -15.00
CA HIS A 59 8.14 -0.67 -14.10
C HIS A 59 7.19 -1.74 -13.57
N ALA A 60 6.04 -1.34 -13.08
CA ALA A 60 5.05 -2.21 -12.45
C ALA A 60 3.64 -1.73 -12.77
N VAL A 61 2.69 -2.65 -12.79
CA VAL A 61 1.26 -2.37 -12.80
C VAL A 61 0.65 -2.98 -11.56
N MET A 62 -0.03 -2.15 -10.75
CA MET A 62 -0.65 -2.56 -9.51
C MET A 62 -2.15 -2.36 -9.58
N MET A 63 -2.91 -3.31 -9.01
CA MET A 63 -4.36 -3.15 -8.87
C MET A 63 -4.63 -2.34 -7.62
N CYS A 64 -5.14 -1.11 -7.78
CA CYS A 64 -5.32 -0.14 -6.69
C CYS A 64 -6.73 0.47 -6.72
N THR A 65 -7.18 0.93 -5.58
CA THR A 65 -8.23 1.94 -5.53
C THR A 65 -7.67 3.25 -6.11
N PRO A 66 -8.31 3.88 -7.14
CA PRO A 66 -7.73 5.00 -7.90
C PRO A 66 -7.84 6.33 -7.14
N ARG A 67 -7.30 6.36 -5.92
CA ARG A 67 -7.22 7.52 -5.02
C ARG A 67 -5.84 7.57 -4.39
N GLU A 68 -5.42 8.77 -4.04
CA GLU A 68 -4.14 9.04 -3.37
C GLU A 68 -2.94 8.37 -4.09
N LEU A 69 -2.96 8.39 -5.44
CA LEU A 69 -2.00 7.66 -6.26
C LEU A 69 -0.58 8.24 -6.20
N GLU A 70 -0.43 9.54 -5.95
CA GLU A 70 0.88 10.14 -5.68
C GLU A 70 1.49 9.55 -4.40
N ALA A 71 0.72 9.53 -3.31
CA ALA A 71 1.17 8.93 -2.06
C ALA A 71 1.48 7.44 -2.23
N PHE A 72 0.63 6.71 -2.97
CA PHE A 72 0.90 5.31 -3.32
C PHE A 72 2.25 5.14 -4.02
N ALA A 73 2.52 5.95 -5.06
CA ALA A 73 3.74 5.84 -5.85
C ALA A 73 5.01 6.19 -5.04
N VAL A 74 4.95 7.21 -4.19
CA VAL A 74 6.06 7.56 -3.26
C VAL A 74 6.33 6.42 -2.29
N GLY A 75 5.28 5.91 -1.63
CA GLY A 75 5.41 4.82 -0.67
C GLY A 75 5.93 3.54 -1.30
N PHE A 76 5.37 3.14 -2.43
CA PHE A 76 5.84 1.99 -3.21
C PHE A 76 7.32 2.12 -3.58
N SER A 77 7.73 3.31 -4.08
CA SER A 77 9.12 3.56 -4.48
C SER A 77 10.11 3.38 -3.33
N LEU A 78 9.73 3.82 -2.12
CA LEU A 78 10.54 3.69 -0.91
C LEU A 78 10.54 2.24 -0.40
N THR A 79 9.38 1.63 -0.27
CA THR A 79 9.23 0.32 0.36
C THR A 79 9.78 -0.82 -0.51
N GLU A 80 9.79 -0.65 -1.84
CA GLU A 80 10.44 -1.57 -2.78
C GLU A 80 11.91 -1.25 -3.05
N GLY A 81 12.45 -0.19 -2.42
CA GLY A 81 13.85 0.20 -2.56
C GLY A 81 14.22 0.64 -3.97
N ILE A 82 13.30 1.31 -4.64
CA ILE A 82 13.58 1.98 -5.91
C ILE A 82 14.30 3.28 -5.63
N VAL A 83 13.89 3.99 -4.59
CA VAL A 83 14.55 5.18 -4.05
C VAL A 83 14.84 4.98 -2.57
N GLU A 84 15.87 5.67 -2.05
CA GLU A 84 16.26 5.61 -0.64
C GLU A 84 15.53 6.67 0.21
N ARG A 85 15.15 7.78 -0.39
CA ARG A 85 14.51 8.92 0.28
C ARG A 85 13.46 9.56 -0.62
N GLY A 86 12.48 10.24 -0.02
CA GLY A 86 11.51 11.01 -0.77
C GLY A 86 12.12 12.12 -1.63
N SER A 87 13.27 12.69 -1.21
CA SER A 87 14.01 13.69 -2.01
C SER A 87 14.61 13.16 -3.31
N ASP A 88 14.70 11.85 -3.48
CA ASP A 88 15.18 11.21 -4.70
C ASP A 88 14.10 11.21 -5.81
N ILE A 89 12.88 11.61 -5.48
CA ILE A 89 11.76 11.83 -6.40
C ILE A 89 11.65 13.33 -6.63
N HIS A 90 11.82 13.76 -7.88
CA HIS A 90 11.85 15.18 -8.24
C HIS A 90 10.48 15.69 -8.68
N ASP A 91 9.69 14.81 -9.31
CA ASP A 91 8.39 15.15 -9.86
C ASP A 91 7.47 13.93 -9.92
N ILE A 92 6.16 14.17 -9.80
CA ILE A 92 5.13 13.14 -9.87
C ILE A 92 3.93 13.71 -10.62
N GLU A 93 3.50 12.99 -11.67
CA GLU A 93 2.30 13.32 -12.43
C GLU A 93 1.38 12.10 -12.48
N VAL A 94 0.09 12.30 -12.29
CA VAL A 94 -0.94 11.25 -12.35
C VAL A 94 -1.85 11.48 -13.52
N TYR A 95 -1.99 10.47 -14.37
CA TYR A 95 -2.85 10.47 -15.54
C TYR A 95 -3.96 9.44 -15.37
N PHE A 96 -5.21 9.86 -15.56
CA PHE A 96 -6.38 8.99 -15.56
C PHE A 96 -6.87 8.80 -16.99
N PHE A 97 -7.16 7.55 -17.33
CA PHE A 97 -7.66 7.15 -18.63
C PHE A 97 -9.03 6.49 -18.45
N ASP A 98 -10.07 7.16 -18.93
CA ASP A 98 -11.41 6.62 -18.96
C ASP A 98 -11.61 5.78 -20.23
N GLY A 99 -12.55 4.83 -20.16
CA GLY A 99 -12.86 3.99 -21.31
C GLY A 99 -13.37 2.60 -20.92
N PRO A 100 -13.35 1.66 -21.88
CA PRO A 100 -13.80 0.28 -21.61
C PRO A 100 -12.98 -0.45 -20.52
N THR A 101 -11.71 -0.06 -20.37
CA THR A 101 -10.81 -0.54 -19.32
C THR A 101 -10.14 0.67 -18.66
N PRO A 102 -10.82 1.29 -17.69
CA PRO A 102 -10.28 2.45 -17.01
C PRO A 102 -8.98 2.06 -16.27
N HIS A 103 -7.99 2.94 -16.34
CA HIS A 103 -6.69 2.75 -15.70
C HIS A 103 -6.04 4.10 -15.36
N ALA A 104 -4.96 4.05 -14.60
CA ALA A 104 -4.15 5.23 -14.32
C ALA A 104 -2.67 4.95 -14.55
N GLU A 105 -1.92 6.01 -14.83
CA GLU A 105 -0.46 6.00 -14.86
C GLU A 105 0.06 7.03 -13.87
N VAL A 106 1.06 6.65 -13.09
CA VAL A 106 1.81 7.57 -12.24
C VAL A 106 3.23 7.66 -12.77
N HIS A 107 3.58 8.84 -13.26
CA HIS A 107 4.89 9.15 -13.82
C HIS A 107 5.76 9.81 -12.74
N LEU A 108 6.87 9.17 -12.42
CA LEU A 108 7.83 9.67 -11.44
C LEU A 108 9.15 10.04 -12.12
N GLN A 109 9.66 11.23 -11.83
CA GLN A 109 11.02 11.62 -12.18
C GLN A 109 11.91 11.36 -10.96
N VAL A 110 12.82 10.39 -11.08
CA VAL A 110 13.72 10.01 -10.00
C VAL A 110 15.17 10.31 -10.35
N VAL A 111 16.01 10.41 -9.31
CA VAL A 111 17.46 10.61 -9.47
C VAL A 111 18.07 9.54 -10.38
N GLN A 112 19.06 9.92 -11.16
CA GLN A 112 19.68 9.05 -12.16
C GLN A 112 20.23 7.75 -11.58
N GLN A 113 20.78 7.78 -10.37
CA GLN A 113 21.31 6.61 -9.70
C GLN A 113 20.23 5.55 -9.45
N ALA A 114 19.05 5.96 -8.93
CA ALA A 114 17.91 5.09 -8.70
C ALA A 114 17.41 4.48 -10.01
N PHE A 115 17.33 5.29 -11.07
CA PHE A 115 16.90 4.84 -12.38
C PHE A 115 17.83 3.81 -13.03
N VAL A 116 19.14 3.98 -12.89
CA VAL A 116 20.12 2.99 -13.38
C VAL A 116 19.97 1.67 -12.62
N ALA A 117 19.90 1.72 -11.30
CA ALA A 117 19.70 0.53 -10.46
C ALA A 117 18.40 -0.23 -10.83
N LEU A 118 17.31 0.52 -11.11
CA LEU A 118 16.04 -0.06 -11.55
C LEU A 118 16.17 -0.79 -12.90
N LYS A 119 16.88 -0.20 -13.86
CA LYS A 119 17.16 -0.82 -15.17
C LYS A 119 17.97 -2.10 -15.03
N ASP A 120 18.94 -2.13 -14.15
CA ASP A 120 19.80 -3.30 -13.96
C ASP A 120 19.02 -4.45 -13.27
N LYS A 121 18.17 -4.15 -12.28
CA LYS A 121 17.23 -5.11 -11.71
C LYS A 121 16.30 -5.68 -12.80
N ARG A 122 15.74 -4.83 -13.66
CA ARG A 122 14.86 -5.26 -14.75
C ARG A 122 15.57 -6.13 -15.79
N ARG A 123 16.81 -5.81 -16.16
CA ARG A 123 17.63 -6.64 -17.07
C ARG A 123 17.92 -8.02 -16.50
N ALA A 124 18.21 -8.10 -15.21
CA ALA A 124 18.40 -9.36 -14.51
C ALA A 124 17.14 -10.25 -14.52
N LEU A 125 15.94 -9.62 -14.48
CA LEU A 125 14.65 -10.30 -14.59
C LEU A 125 14.29 -10.68 -16.03
N ALA A 126 14.57 -9.83 -17.02
CA ALA A 126 14.21 -10.04 -18.45
C ALA A 126 14.96 -11.20 -19.12
N GLY A 127 16.08 -11.65 -18.55
CA GLY A 127 16.80 -12.86 -19.01
C GLY A 127 16.16 -14.19 -18.57
N ARG A 128 15.07 -14.16 -17.81
CA ARG A 128 14.39 -15.32 -17.24
C ARG A 128 12.92 -15.29 -17.66
N THR A 129 12.49 -16.32 -18.40
CA THR A 129 11.13 -16.43 -18.95
C THR A 129 10.12 -16.81 -17.87
N GLY A 130 9.40 -15.83 -17.35
CA GLY A 130 8.25 -16.02 -16.48
C GLY A 130 7.29 -14.84 -16.62
N CYS A 131 5.97 -15.04 -16.54
CA CYS A 131 4.98 -13.99 -16.83
C CYS A 131 4.84 -12.90 -15.75
N GLY A 132 5.66 -12.90 -14.69
CA GLY A 132 5.77 -11.82 -13.69
C GLY A 132 4.50 -11.43 -12.92
N VAL A 133 3.38 -12.09 -13.16
CA VAL A 133 2.07 -11.72 -12.59
C VAL A 133 1.80 -12.38 -11.23
N CYS A 134 2.45 -13.51 -10.95
CA CYS A 134 2.23 -14.25 -9.69
C CYS A 134 3.56 -14.78 -9.13
N GLY A 135 4.24 -13.93 -8.36
CA GLY A 135 5.34 -14.39 -7.51
C GLY A 135 6.74 -13.98 -7.96
N ILE A 136 7.67 -14.09 -7.02
CA ILE A 136 9.09 -13.89 -7.23
C ILE A 136 9.65 -15.19 -7.82
N GLU A 137 10.32 -15.11 -8.95
CA GLU A 137 10.81 -16.26 -9.72
C GLU A 137 11.89 -17.10 -9.01
N SER A 138 12.50 -16.58 -7.96
CA SER A 138 13.58 -17.26 -7.22
C SER A 138 13.58 -16.82 -5.76
N ILE A 139 13.78 -17.78 -4.85
CA ILE A 139 13.94 -17.52 -3.41
C ILE A 139 15.09 -16.54 -3.14
N GLU A 140 16.13 -16.55 -3.99
CA GLU A 140 17.29 -15.65 -3.89
C GLU A 140 16.94 -14.16 -4.13
N LEU A 141 15.81 -13.89 -4.80
CA LEU A 141 15.29 -12.53 -5.03
C LEU A 141 14.39 -12.06 -3.88
N LEU A 142 14.02 -12.95 -2.96
CA LEU A 142 13.33 -12.57 -1.74
C LEU A 142 14.30 -11.86 -0.81
N ASP A 143 14.03 -10.57 -0.60
CA ASP A 143 14.72 -9.82 0.46
C ASP A 143 14.14 -10.24 1.82
N LEU A 144 14.75 -11.26 2.40
CA LEU A 144 14.39 -11.80 3.72
C LEU A 144 15.23 -11.21 4.86
N GLN A 145 16.15 -10.28 4.54
CA GLN A 145 16.95 -9.57 5.54
C GLN A 145 16.39 -8.16 5.72
N PRO A 146 15.55 -7.93 6.73
CA PRO A 146 14.96 -6.61 6.93
C PRO A 146 16.01 -5.63 7.46
N GLU A 147 15.83 -4.35 7.13
CA GLU A 147 16.57 -3.29 7.79
C GLU A 147 16.21 -3.24 9.28
N ARG A 148 17.21 -2.98 10.12
CA ARG A 148 16.98 -2.84 11.56
C ARG A 148 16.32 -1.51 11.88
N VAL A 149 15.23 -1.57 12.59
CA VAL A 149 14.54 -0.41 13.15
C VAL A 149 15.39 0.14 14.30
N ARG A 150 15.64 1.44 14.29
CA ARG A 150 16.38 2.12 15.36
C ARG A 150 15.47 2.34 16.56
N ASP A 151 16.00 2.09 17.75
CA ASP A 151 15.32 2.50 18.97
C ASP A 151 15.37 4.05 19.09
N THR A 152 14.21 4.68 19.02
CA THR A 152 14.03 6.12 19.20
C THR A 152 13.43 6.46 20.57
N GLY A 153 13.28 5.46 21.43
CA GLY A 153 12.59 5.60 22.72
C GLY A 153 11.06 5.74 22.57
N PHE A 154 10.50 5.61 21.37
CA PHE A 154 9.06 5.73 21.13
C PHE A 154 8.27 4.66 21.91
N LEU A 155 8.71 3.41 21.86
CA LEU A 155 8.01 2.30 22.52
C LEU A 155 7.93 2.48 24.05
N GLY A 156 8.91 3.15 24.65
CA GLY A 156 8.92 3.48 26.08
C GLY A 156 7.95 4.61 26.47
N ARG A 157 7.48 5.40 25.50
CA ARG A 157 6.49 6.47 25.71
C ARG A 157 5.06 6.05 25.36
N LEU A 158 4.90 4.88 24.76
CA LEU A 158 3.59 4.41 24.29
C LEU A 158 2.64 4.26 25.48
N ALA A 159 1.49 4.93 25.44
CA ALA A 159 0.46 4.82 26.46
C ALA A 159 -0.05 3.37 26.56
N SER A 160 -0.36 2.92 27.76
CA SER A 160 -0.75 1.52 28.02
C SER A 160 -2.02 1.10 27.27
N ASP A 161 -2.91 2.04 26.94
CA ASP A 161 -4.15 1.82 26.19
C ASP A 161 -4.08 2.26 24.72
N ALA A 162 -2.91 2.72 24.26
CA ALA A 162 -2.75 3.28 22.90
C ALA A 162 -3.20 2.30 21.79
N ILE A 163 -2.83 1.03 21.90
CA ILE A 163 -3.19 0.01 20.90
C ILE A 163 -4.71 -0.22 20.89
N ALA A 164 -5.33 -0.29 22.07
CA ALA A 164 -6.78 -0.44 22.20
C ALA A 164 -7.53 0.80 21.69
N ARG A 165 -6.98 2.00 21.93
CA ARG A 165 -7.52 3.25 21.41
C ARG A 165 -7.48 3.28 19.88
N ALA A 166 -6.35 2.95 19.27
CA ALA A 166 -6.22 2.88 17.80
C ALA A 166 -7.25 1.91 17.19
N ALA A 167 -7.49 0.75 17.84
CA ALA A 167 -8.50 -0.20 17.39
C ALA A 167 -9.93 0.35 17.43
N ARG A 168 -10.26 1.16 18.44
CA ARG A 168 -11.57 1.83 18.54
C ARG A 168 -11.73 2.97 17.51
N GLU A 169 -10.65 3.72 17.26
CA GLU A 169 -10.69 4.88 16.36
C GLU A 169 -10.66 4.50 14.88
N LEU A 170 -9.91 3.45 14.49
CA LEU A 170 -9.73 3.06 13.09
C LEU A 170 -11.04 2.97 12.28
N PRO A 171 -12.13 2.34 12.78
CA PRO A 171 -13.38 2.26 12.00
C PRO A 171 -13.97 3.62 11.63
N ALA A 172 -13.72 4.69 12.40
CA ALA A 172 -14.18 6.03 12.05
C ALA A 172 -13.48 6.60 10.81
N HIS A 173 -12.27 6.15 10.52
CA HIS A 173 -11.45 6.57 9.38
C HIS A 173 -11.62 5.69 8.13
N GLN A 174 -12.35 4.58 8.21
CA GLN A 174 -12.58 3.64 7.11
C GLN A 174 -13.86 4.01 6.34
N GLN A 175 -13.85 5.12 5.61
CA GLN A 175 -15.04 5.64 4.91
C GLN A 175 -15.45 4.74 3.74
N LEU A 176 -14.50 4.31 2.91
CA LEU A 176 -14.76 3.45 1.76
C LEU A 176 -15.13 2.03 2.19
N SER A 177 -14.45 1.49 3.20
CA SER A 177 -14.78 0.17 3.73
C SER A 177 -16.15 0.12 4.38
N LYS A 178 -16.64 1.20 5.00
CA LYS A 178 -18.01 1.30 5.50
C LYS A 178 -19.06 1.21 4.38
N LEU A 179 -18.77 1.78 3.23
CA LEU A 179 -19.66 1.77 2.07
C LEU A 179 -19.63 0.43 1.36
N THR A 180 -18.44 -0.09 1.10
CA THR A 180 -18.22 -1.21 0.18
C THR A 180 -17.99 -2.56 0.87
N GLY A 181 -17.56 -2.54 2.13
CA GLY A 181 -17.22 -3.76 2.89
C GLY A 181 -15.93 -4.46 2.44
N GLY A 182 -15.22 -3.96 1.41
CA GLY A 182 -14.19 -4.71 0.71
C GLY A 182 -12.76 -4.13 0.75
N LEU A 183 -12.52 -2.98 1.41
CA LEU A 183 -11.22 -2.33 1.42
C LEU A 183 -10.43 -2.61 2.70
N HIS A 184 -9.12 -2.60 2.56
CA HIS A 184 -8.18 -2.64 3.67
C HIS A 184 -7.77 -1.23 4.06
N ALA A 185 -7.44 -1.03 5.34
CA ALA A 185 -6.94 0.24 5.85
C ALA A 185 -5.57 0.08 6.50
N ALA A 186 -4.73 1.11 6.31
CA ALA A 186 -3.50 1.34 7.04
C ALA A 186 -3.58 2.70 7.71
N ALA A 187 -3.33 2.76 9.01
CA ALA A 187 -3.35 3.98 9.80
C ALA A 187 -2.00 4.20 10.50
N TRP A 188 -1.61 5.48 10.65
CA TRP A 188 -0.50 5.91 11.48
C TRP A 188 -1.04 6.56 12.75
N CYS A 189 -0.57 6.05 13.89
CA CYS A 189 -1.03 6.43 15.20
C CYS A 189 0.13 7.00 16.03
N ASP A 190 -0.15 8.00 16.85
CA ASP A 190 0.83 8.57 17.79
C ASP A 190 1.00 7.72 19.07
N GLU A 191 1.83 8.18 20.00
CA GLU A 191 2.10 7.50 21.28
C GLU A 191 0.86 7.33 22.17
N THR A 192 -0.20 8.10 21.93
CA THR A 192 -1.47 7.98 22.67
C THR A 192 -2.44 7.02 21.99
N GLY A 193 -2.09 6.50 20.81
CA GLY A 193 -2.96 5.67 19.99
C GLY A 193 -4.00 6.45 19.17
N ALA A 194 -3.91 7.79 19.11
CA ALA A 194 -4.77 8.57 18.26
C ALA A 194 -4.42 8.35 16.78
N VAL A 195 -5.41 8.02 15.97
CA VAL A 195 -5.25 7.89 14.51
C VAL A 195 -5.07 9.27 13.90
N LYS A 196 -3.88 9.55 13.36
CA LYS A 196 -3.57 10.83 12.71
C LYS A 196 -3.82 10.80 11.21
N TYR A 197 -3.49 9.68 10.56
CA TYR A 197 -3.68 9.45 9.13
C TYR A 197 -4.18 8.04 8.91
N ALA A 198 -5.06 7.85 7.94
CA ALA A 198 -5.52 6.54 7.51
C ALA A 198 -5.81 6.54 6.01
N PHE A 199 -5.41 5.48 5.34
CA PHE A 199 -5.60 5.27 3.91
C PHE A 199 -6.24 3.93 3.66
N GLU A 200 -7.13 3.88 2.67
CA GLU A 200 -7.86 2.69 2.28
C GLU A 200 -7.50 2.28 0.85
N ASP A 201 -7.43 0.98 0.62
CA ASP A 201 -7.22 0.40 -0.72
C ASP A 201 -7.79 -1.03 -0.77
N VAL A 202 -8.15 -1.50 -1.98
CA VAL A 202 -8.49 -2.90 -2.23
C VAL A 202 -7.32 -3.84 -1.90
N GLY A 203 -6.08 -3.36 -2.06
CA GLY A 203 -4.84 -4.04 -1.72
C GLY A 203 -4.27 -3.59 -0.36
N ARG A 204 -4.12 -4.52 0.60
CA ARG A 204 -3.51 -4.18 1.90
C ARG A 204 -2.10 -3.59 1.81
N HIS A 205 -1.30 -4.01 0.82
CA HIS A 205 0.05 -3.49 0.57
C HIS A 205 -0.03 -2.04 0.07
N ASN A 206 -0.95 -1.77 -0.84
CA ASN A 206 -1.17 -0.44 -1.40
C ASN A 206 -1.66 0.54 -0.33
N ALA A 207 -2.56 0.10 0.58
CA ALA A 207 -3.01 0.94 1.71
C ALA A 207 -1.82 1.36 2.59
N LEU A 208 -0.88 0.44 2.87
CA LEU A 208 0.34 0.75 3.61
C LEU A 208 1.28 1.66 2.81
N ASP A 209 1.44 1.43 1.51
CA ASP A 209 2.27 2.28 0.67
C ASP A 209 1.69 3.70 0.58
N LYS A 210 0.37 3.86 0.43
CA LYS A 210 -0.30 5.18 0.51
C LYS A 210 0.02 5.90 1.81
N LEU A 211 -0.11 5.20 2.94
CA LEU A 211 0.21 5.76 4.25
C LEU A 211 1.67 6.21 4.32
N ILE A 212 2.61 5.34 3.97
CA ILE A 212 4.06 5.64 4.03
C ILE A 212 4.40 6.82 3.12
N GLY A 213 3.88 6.83 1.88
CA GLY A 213 4.11 7.92 0.96
C GLY A 213 3.57 9.25 1.49
N HIS A 214 2.37 9.25 2.06
CA HIS A 214 1.80 10.44 2.70
C HIS A 214 2.69 10.96 3.85
N LEU A 215 3.16 10.08 4.74
CA LEU A 215 4.05 10.48 5.84
C LEU A 215 5.31 11.18 5.30
N VAL A 216 5.91 10.64 4.24
CA VAL A 216 7.11 11.21 3.61
C VAL A 216 6.81 12.54 2.93
N MET A 217 5.72 12.66 2.17
CA MET A 217 5.31 13.90 1.49
C MET A 217 5.00 15.00 2.50
N GLN A 218 4.38 14.67 3.63
CA GLN A 218 4.09 15.60 4.73
C GLN A 218 5.28 15.80 5.69
N ARG A 219 6.44 15.15 5.45
CA ARG A 219 7.64 15.22 6.31
C ARG A 219 7.36 14.83 7.76
N VAL A 220 6.45 13.89 7.96
CA VAL A 220 6.16 13.33 9.28
C VAL A 220 7.29 12.38 9.66
N ASP A 221 7.80 12.51 10.89
CA ASP A 221 8.75 11.53 11.43
C ASP A 221 8.05 10.21 11.74
N ALA A 222 8.15 9.27 10.81
CA ALA A 222 7.50 7.97 10.90
C ALA A 222 7.97 7.15 12.11
N THR A 223 9.13 7.48 12.71
CA THR A 223 9.66 6.80 13.89
C THR A 223 8.97 7.19 15.21
N GLN A 224 8.16 8.25 15.19
CA GLN A 224 7.44 8.78 16.35
C GLN A 224 5.97 8.33 16.39
N GLY A 225 5.66 7.20 15.77
CA GLY A 225 4.34 6.61 15.78
C GLY A 225 4.39 5.13 15.42
N PHE A 226 3.23 4.54 15.22
CA PHE A 226 3.09 3.16 14.82
C PHE A 226 2.04 2.97 13.74
N VAL A 227 2.19 1.89 12.97
CA VAL A 227 1.20 1.48 11.96
C VAL A 227 0.16 0.55 12.58
N PHE A 228 -1.11 0.81 12.26
CA PHE A 228 -2.23 -0.05 12.60
C PHE A 228 -2.96 -0.50 11.33
N LEU A 229 -3.05 -1.83 11.10
CA LEU A 229 -3.66 -2.39 9.89
C LEU A 229 -4.98 -3.11 10.18
N SER A 230 -5.95 -2.93 9.31
CA SER A 230 -7.19 -3.73 9.32
C SER A 230 -6.98 -5.16 8.81
N SER A 231 -5.86 -5.44 8.15
CA SER A 231 -5.51 -6.71 7.53
C SER A 231 -4.70 -7.64 8.43
N ARG A 232 -4.23 -8.78 7.85
CA ARG A 232 -3.20 -9.64 8.46
C ARG A 232 -1.83 -8.97 8.38
N ALA A 233 -0.90 -9.35 9.27
CA ALA A 233 0.52 -9.06 9.09
C ALA A 233 1.17 -10.16 8.23
N SER A 234 1.56 -9.83 6.98
CA SER A 234 2.43 -10.66 6.14
C SER A 234 3.88 -10.19 6.27
N TYR A 235 4.83 -11.02 5.83
CA TYR A 235 6.25 -10.66 5.83
C TYR A 235 6.53 -9.37 5.07
N GLU A 236 5.83 -9.16 3.95
CA GLU A 236 5.97 -7.96 3.12
C GLU A 236 5.57 -6.69 3.86
N LEU A 237 4.42 -6.72 4.58
CA LEU A 237 3.96 -5.57 5.35
C LEU A 237 4.92 -5.23 6.50
N VAL A 238 5.47 -6.27 7.17
CA VAL A 238 6.49 -6.07 8.21
C VAL A 238 7.77 -5.49 7.61
N ARG A 239 8.25 -6.04 6.48
CA ARG A 239 9.43 -5.54 5.77
C ARG A 239 9.26 -4.07 5.35
N LYS A 240 8.13 -3.74 4.71
CA LYS A 240 7.81 -2.37 4.30
C LYS A 240 7.81 -1.40 5.50
N THR A 241 7.21 -1.82 6.61
CA THR A 241 7.17 -1.02 7.85
C THR A 241 8.56 -0.80 8.43
N ALA A 242 9.38 -1.86 8.50
CA ALA A 242 10.75 -1.80 9.01
C ALA A 242 11.66 -0.92 8.13
N ARG A 243 11.52 -1.01 6.80
CA ARG A 243 12.33 -0.25 5.83
C ARG A 243 12.25 1.27 6.04
N VAL A 244 11.10 1.77 6.46
CA VAL A 244 10.93 3.20 6.75
C VAL A 244 11.12 3.55 8.23
N GLY A 245 11.62 2.60 9.02
CA GLY A 245 12.01 2.82 10.41
C GLY A 245 10.86 2.95 11.39
N ILE A 246 9.64 2.54 11.04
CA ILE A 246 8.49 2.56 11.95
C ILE A 246 8.66 1.46 13.01
N PRO A 247 8.61 1.80 14.32
CA PRO A 247 9.04 0.90 15.39
C PRO A 247 8.03 -0.19 15.75
N MET A 248 6.74 -0.03 15.36
CA MET A 248 5.69 -0.98 15.71
C MET A 248 4.67 -1.15 14.60
N LEU A 249 4.25 -2.40 14.40
CA LEU A 249 3.13 -2.80 13.55
C LEU A 249 2.06 -3.50 14.38
N ALA A 250 0.86 -2.95 14.40
CA ALA A 250 -0.32 -3.53 15.03
C ALA A 250 -1.34 -3.97 13.97
N THR A 251 -2.03 -5.10 14.17
CA THR A 251 -3.02 -5.61 13.22
C THR A 251 -4.25 -6.18 13.91
N ILE A 252 -5.41 -6.02 13.26
CA ILE A 252 -6.66 -6.65 13.73
C ILE A 252 -6.63 -8.17 13.56
N SER A 253 -5.97 -8.67 12.51
CA SER A 253 -5.97 -10.08 12.14
C SER A 253 -4.65 -10.78 12.50
N ALA A 254 -4.45 -11.99 12.03
CA ALA A 254 -3.32 -12.85 12.37
C ALA A 254 -2.00 -12.44 11.68
N PRO A 255 -0.84 -12.65 12.30
CA PRO A 255 0.44 -12.63 11.61
C PRO A 255 0.72 -13.97 10.93
N THR A 256 1.64 -13.97 9.97
CA THR A 256 2.24 -15.22 9.44
C THR A 256 3.54 -15.54 10.18
N SER A 257 3.98 -16.81 10.15
CA SER A 257 5.23 -17.22 10.80
C SER A 257 6.44 -16.44 10.26
N LEU A 258 6.51 -16.22 8.96
CA LEU A 258 7.58 -15.45 8.34
C LEU A 258 7.53 -13.97 8.76
N ALA A 259 6.33 -13.38 8.89
CA ALA A 259 6.17 -12.02 9.41
C ALA A 259 6.75 -11.87 10.82
N ILE A 260 6.52 -12.84 11.71
CA ILE A 260 7.09 -12.86 13.06
C ILE A 260 8.62 -12.91 13.00
N SER A 261 9.18 -13.81 12.19
CA SER A 261 10.64 -13.95 12.05
C SER A 261 11.28 -12.66 11.51
N ILE A 262 10.68 -12.02 10.52
CA ILE A 262 11.17 -10.75 9.97
C ILE A 262 11.06 -9.62 11.00
N ALA A 263 9.97 -9.53 11.76
CA ALA A 263 9.81 -8.52 12.80
C ALA A 263 10.88 -8.66 13.90
N GLN A 264 11.17 -9.90 14.34
CA GLN A 264 12.24 -10.18 15.31
C GLN A 264 13.63 -9.76 14.79
N GLN A 265 13.94 -10.08 13.53
CA GLN A 265 15.21 -9.70 12.90
C GLN A 265 15.33 -8.19 12.76
N ALA A 266 14.24 -7.50 12.41
CA ALA A 266 14.19 -6.06 12.28
C ALA A 266 14.25 -5.31 13.63
N GLY A 267 13.92 -5.96 14.75
CA GLY A 267 13.68 -5.29 16.02
C GLY A 267 12.41 -4.44 15.97
N LEU A 268 11.40 -4.88 15.21
CA LEU A 268 10.10 -4.24 15.08
C LEU A 268 9.10 -4.91 16.03
N ARG A 269 8.46 -4.13 16.90
CA ARG A 269 7.39 -4.64 17.75
C ARG A 269 6.18 -5.05 16.91
N LEU A 270 5.78 -6.33 17.01
CA LEU A 270 4.64 -6.88 16.29
C LEU A 270 3.54 -7.32 17.23
N VAL A 271 2.38 -6.68 17.12
CA VAL A 271 1.16 -7.07 17.84
C VAL A 271 0.05 -7.40 16.83
N SER A 272 -0.74 -8.42 17.15
CA SER A 272 -1.83 -8.88 16.28
C SER A 272 -3.04 -9.32 17.12
N PHE A 273 -4.14 -9.65 16.42
CA PHE A 273 -5.42 -9.97 17.05
C PHE A 273 -5.92 -8.84 17.97
N VAL A 274 -5.61 -7.58 17.59
CA VAL A 274 -5.97 -6.43 18.41
C VAL A 274 -7.50 -6.30 18.48
N ARG A 275 -8.01 -6.16 19.71
CA ARG A 275 -9.40 -5.86 20.05
C ARG A 275 -9.41 -4.80 21.14
N GLU A 276 -10.58 -4.28 21.47
CA GLU A 276 -10.74 -3.30 22.55
C GLU A 276 -10.24 -3.80 23.90
N ASN A 277 -10.34 -5.12 24.13
CA ASN A 277 -10.02 -5.77 25.40
C ASN A 277 -8.67 -6.49 25.43
N GLY A 278 -7.86 -6.38 24.36
CA GLY A 278 -6.54 -7.00 24.34
C GLY A 278 -5.95 -7.25 22.96
N PHE A 279 -4.74 -7.75 22.96
CA PHE A 279 -3.97 -8.11 21.76
C PHE A 279 -2.98 -9.23 22.10
N VAL A 280 -2.37 -9.80 21.08
CA VAL A 280 -1.28 -10.76 21.24
C VAL A 280 0.02 -10.12 20.74
N GLU A 281 1.04 -10.08 21.59
CA GLU A 281 2.38 -9.61 21.24
C GLU A 281 3.25 -10.78 20.80
N TYR A 282 3.86 -10.68 19.63
CA TYR A 282 4.69 -11.72 19.02
C TYR A 282 6.18 -11.42 19.11
N CYS A 283 6.56 -10.14 19.13
CA CYS A 283 7.90 -9.67 19.42
C CYS A 283 7.83 -8.23 19.96
N ALA A 284 8.72 -7.95 20.93
CA ALA A 284 8.83 -6.66 21.63
C ALA A 284 10.08 -5.91 21.16
#